data_35d78a6a11c0e82b8b4f5b61135429c0
#
_entry.id   35d78a6a11c0e82b8b4f5b61135429c0
#
_cell.length_a   1.000
_cell.length_b   1.000
_cell.length_c   1.000
_cell.angle_alpha   90.00
_cell.angle_beta   90.00
_cell.angle_gamma   90.00
#
_symmetry.space_group_name_H-M   'P 1'
#
loop_
_entity.id
_entity.type
_entity.pdbx_description
1 polymer ?
#
loop_
_entity_poly.entity_id
_entity_poly.type
_entity_poly.pdbx_seq_one_letter_code
_entity_poly.pdbx_strand_id
1 'polypeptide(L)' 'MPSYEICYMNDDGTLDAKVAAECANDLQAKVLAHALKKKGHKRIRVWDGGILIYERPHRLQ' A
#
# COMPACT_ATOMS: atom_id res chain seq x y z
N MET A 1 -11.30 -14.41 2.06
CA MET A 1 -10.38 -13.67 1.19
C MET A 1 -9.26 -13.09 2.02
N PRO A 2 -8.06 -13.01 1.45
CA PRO A 2 -6.94 -12.41 2.18
C PRO A 2 -7.23 -10.98 2.55
N SER A 3 -6.74 -10.60 3.72
CA SER A 3 -6.88 -9.23 4.20
C SER A 3 -5.54 -8.52 4.01
N TYR A 4 -5.59 -7.38 3.34
CA TYR A 4 -4.41 -6.60 3.04
C TYR A 4 -4.44 -5.28 3.80
N GLU A 5 -3.26 -4.80 4.12
CA GLU A 5 -3.09 -3.53 4.79
C GLU A 5 -2.38 -2.58 3.84
N ILE A 6 -3.01 -1.47 3.52
CA ILE A 6 -2.46 -0.50 2.60
C ILE A 6 -2.07 0.74 3.40
N CYS A 7 -0.79 1.06 3.38
CA CYS A 7 -0.27 2.21 4.13
C CYS A 7 0.14 3.30 3.16
N TYR A 8 -0.37 4.50 3.40
CA TYR A 8 0.00 5.68 2.63
C TYR A 8 0.85 6.56 3.51
N MET A 9 2.02 6.89 3.01
CA MET A 9 3.00 7.61 3.79
C MET A 9 3.35 8.94 3.15
N ASN A 10 3.67 9.91 4.00
CA ASN A 10 4.12 11.21 3.54
C ASN A 10 5.56 11.12 3.07
N ASP A 11 6.00 12.19 2.39
CA ASP A 11 7.35 12.25 1.85
C ASP A 11 8.42 12.15 2.94
N ASP A 12 8.10 12.57 4.14
CA ASP A 12 9.04 12.52 5.26
C ASP A 12 9.07 11.15 5.96
N GLY A 13 8.28 10.19 5.47
CA GLY A 13 8.26 8.86 6.03
C GLY A 13 7.22 8.62 7.11
N THR A 14 6.45 9.65 7.47
CA THR A 14 5.39 9.47 8.47
C THR A 14 4.15 8.85 7.83
N LEU A 15 3.41 8.08 8.61
CA LEU A 15 2.18 7.45 8.14
C LEU A 15 1.06 8.49 8.05
N ASP A 16 0.44 8.58 6.88
CA ASP A 16 -0.68 9.48 6.67
C ASP A 16 -2.02 8.77 6.79
N ALA A 17 -2.14 7.58 6.19
CA ALA A 17 -3.38 6.84 6.22
C ALA A 17 -3.09 5.34 6.12
N LYS A 18 -3.99 4.55 6.68
CA LYS A 18 -3.87 3.11 6.68
C LYS A 18 -5.25 2.53 6.41
N VAL A 19 -5.33 1.67 5.42
CA VAL A 19 -6.60 1.08 4.99
C VAL A 19 -6.49 -0.43 5.02
N ALA A 20 -7.46 -1.08 5.64
CA ALA A 20 -7.56 -2.52 5.60
C ALA A 20 -8.56 -2.90 4.50
N ALA A 21 -8.20 -3.82 3.64
CA ALA A 21 -9.04 -4.22 2.52
C ALA A 21 -8.93 -5.70 2.27
N GLU A 22 -10.05 -6.31 1.89
CA GLU A 22 -10.06 -7.70 1.47
C GLU A 22 -9.97 -7.75 -0.04
N CYS A 23 -8.99 -8.48 -0.55
CA CYS A 23 -8.74 -8.60 -1.98
C CYS A 23 -8.52 -10.05 -2.33
N ALA A 24 -8.84 -10.40 -3.57
CA ALA A 24 -8.72 -11.78 -4.01
C ALA A 24 -7.26 -12.22 -4.15
N ASN A 25 -6.39 -11.28 -4.51
CA ASN A 25 -4.98 -11.59 -4.74
C ASN A 25 -4.15 -10.32 -4.65
N ASP A 26 -2.83 -10.48 -4.77
CA ASP A 26 -1.90 -9.36 -4.65
C ASP A 26 -2.10 -8.29 -5.71
N LEU A 27 -2.40 -8.72 -6.94
CA LEU A 27 -2.63 -7.78 -8.02
C LEU A 27 -3.81 -6.87 -7.74
N GLN A 28 -4.90 -7.43 -7.23
CA GLN A 28 -6.07 -6.64 -6.88
C GLN A 28 -5.75 -5.66 -5.77
N ALA A 29 -4.95 -6.07 -4.80
CA ALA A 29 -4.53 -5.18 -3.72
C ALA A 29 -3.71 -4.00 -4.25
N LYS A 30 -2.82 -4.26 -5.21
CA LYS A 30 -2.03 -3.20 -5.82
C LYS A 30 -2.90 -2.21 -6.58
N VAL A 31 -3.86 -2.72 -7.33
CA VAL A 31 -4.78 -1.87 -8.09
C VAL A 31 -5.59 -1.00 -7.13
N LEU A 32 -6.10 -1.60 -6.06
CA LEU A 32 -6.86 -0.86 -5.07
C LEU A 32 -6.01 0.21 -4.40
N ALA A 33 -4.76 -0.10 -4.09
CA ALA A 33 -3.86 0.86 -3.46
C ALA A 33 -3.70 2.11 -4.32
N HIS A 34 -3.57 1.94 -5.62
CA HIS A 34 -3.46 3.07 -6.53
C HIS A 34 -4.77 3.81 -6.69
N ALA A 35 -5.88 3.09 -6.67
CA ALA A 35 -7.20 3.70 -6.81
C ALA A 35 -7.53 4.60 -5.62
N LEU A 36 -7.09 4.23 -4.44
CA LEU A 36 -7.36 5.00 -3.22
C LEU A 36 -6.31 6.07 -2.93
N LYS A 37 -5.24 6.08 -3.69
CA LYS A 37 -4.16 7.03 -3.46
C LYS A 37 -4.64 8.46 -3.69
N LYS A 38 -4.36 9.32 -2.73
CA LYS A 38 -4.68 10.73 -2.85
C LYS A 38 -3.48 11.52 -3.33
N LYS A 39 -3.76 12.67 -3.93
CA LYS A 39 -2.71 13.59 -4.33
C LYS A 39 -1.89 13.96 -3.10
N GLY A 40 -0.60 13.86 -3.20
CA GLY A 40 0.29 14.15 -2.08
C GLY A 40 0.81 12.93 -1.37
N HIS A 41 0.21 11.77 -1.57
CA HIS A 41 0.77 10.53 -1.02
C HIS A 41 1.98 10.14 -1.84
N LYS A 42 3.15 10.16 -1.22
CA LYS A 42 4.41 9.91 -1.93
C LYS A 42 4.83 8.46 -1.85
N ARG A 43 4.40 7.74 -0.81
CA ARG A 43 4.82 6.37 -0.61
C ARG A 43 3.62 5.50 -0.31
N ILE A 44 3.63 4.30 -0.88
CA ILE A 44 2.58 3.32 -0.67
C ILE A 44 3.24 2.01 -0.27
N ARG A 45 2.71 1.36 0.75
CA ARG A 45 3.13 0.01 1.12
C ARG A 45 1.90 -0.86 1.28
N VAL A 46 1.96 -2.06 0.71
CA VAL A 46 0.87 -3.02 0.80
C VAL A 46 1.39 -4.26 1.49
N TRP A 47 0.71 -4.66 2.54
CA TRP A 47 1.10 -5.80 3.36
C TRP A 47 0.04 -6.89 3.28
N ASP A 48 0.50 -8.14 3.16
CA ASP A 48 -0.35 -9.32 3.26
C ASP A 48 0.02 -10.02 4.56
N GLY A 49 -0.79 -9.81 5.60
CA GLY A 49 -0.43 -10.25 6.92
C GLY A 49 0.80 -9.49 7.39
N GLY A 50 1.89 -10.17 7.62
CA GLY A 50 3.13 -9.53 8.00
C GLY A 50 4.13 -9.40 6.87
N ILE A 51 3.71 -9.69 5.63
CA ILE A 51 4.61 -9.74 4.48
C ILE A 51 4.37 -8.54 3.58
N LEU A 52 5.42 -7.77 3.32
CA LEU A 52 5.36 -6.64 2.40
C LEU A 52 5.36 -7.19 0.97
N ILE A 53 4.28 -6.96 0.23
CA ILE A 53 4.14 -7.48 -1.13
C ILE A 53 4.34 -6.40 -2.18
N TYR A 54 4.28 -5.14 -1.81
CA TYR A 54 4.38 -4.05 -2.77
C TYR A 54 4.79 -2.77 -2.06
N GLU A 55 5.67 -2.03 -2.70
CA GLU A 55 6.13 -0.75 -2.17
C GLU A 55 6.40 0.20 -3.31
N ARG A 56 5.96 1.43 -3.16
CA ARG A 56 6.24 2.48 -4.13
C ARG A 56 6.76 3.71 -3.41
N PRO A 57 7.77 4.40 -3.91
CA PRO A 57 8.57 3.98 -5.07
C PRO A 57 9.41 2.75 -4.75
N HIS A 58 9.75 2.01 -5.80
CA HIS A 58 10.62 0.85 -5.64
C HIS A 58 11.99 1.30 -5.21
N ARG A 59 12.58 0.54 -4.32
CA ARG A 59 13.96 0.78 -3.95
C ARG A 59 14.87 0.23 -5.01
N LEU A 60 15.73 1.09 -5.50
CA LEU A 60 16.78 0.67 -6.42
C LEU A 60 18.05 0.49 -5.61
N GLN A 61 18.64 -0.65 -5.77
CA GLN A 61 19.89 -0.97 -5.07
C GLN A 61 21.05 -0.85 -6.01
#